data_a1657d75746c7c887eb7ff2452502460
#
_entry.id   a1657d75746c7c887eb7ff2452502460
#
_cell.length_a   1.000
_cell.length_b   1.000
_cell.length_c   1.000
_cell.angle_alpha   90.00
_cell.angle_beta   90.00
_cell.angle_gamma   90.00
#
_symmetry.space_group_name_H-M   'P 1'
#
loop_
_entity.id
_entity.type
_entity.pdbx_description
1 polymer ?
#
loop_
_entity_poly.entity_id
_entity_poly.type
_entity_poly.pdbx_seq_one_letter_code
_entity_poly.pdbx_strand_id
1 'polypeptide(L)'
;MHGGGRAAAAYRRHPVLGLCLRRGPGVFLFDALARPWHLLVPFGGYEQLMPRLVGQLVSYLPLADAAVPYALAGAGIAALCALFIYHAMDGWIRSPWPRALAGAALILLPLAPIEIADSAVGAPWYVLTALFFALLWRPKTRAGMTAAALVAFAAASSEILAVIYAPLVLLRLVALPRWREHAVTAGWLAGLLAQMPVVLESYARHTQRLRSLARPVQSLGFYFHHVALRALGWRVSVRLVEIVGLNGATVIVCAILVAGLCWALVTAADRAGYLSLSR
;
A
#
# COMPACT_ATOMS: atom_id res chain seq x y z
N MET A 1 9.04 35.50 3.25
CA MET A 1 10.08 34.63 2.66
C MET A 1 11.28 34.39 3.59
N HIS A 2 11.10 34.11 4.91
CA HIS A 2 12.25 33.98 5.86
C HIS A 2 12.33 32.60 6.57
N GLY A 3 11.55 31.60 6.18
CA GLY A 3 11.55 30.28 6.82
C GLY A 3 12.63 29.29 6.36
N GLY A 4 13.13 29.44 5.12
CA GLY A 4 14.07 28.45 4.54
C GLY A 4 15.47 28.41 5.16
N GLY A 5 15.93 29.52 5.73
CA GLY A 5 17.27 29.61 6.31
C GLY A 5 17.42 28.85 7.63
N ARG A 6 16.36 28.78 8.45
CA ARG A 6 16.42 28.09 9.75
C ARG A 6 16.38 26.57 9.60
N ALA A 7 15.63 26.05 8.63
CA ALA A 7 15.58 24.62 8.33
C ALA A 7 16.94 24.13 7.77
N ALA A 8 17.57 24.89 6.88
CA ALA A 8 18.89 24.57 6.34
C ALA A 8 20.01 24.61 7.39
N ALA A 9 19.91 25.50 8.38
CA ALA A 9 20.89 25.61 9.47
C ALA A 9 20.76 24.45 10.49
N ALA A 10 19.55 24.00 10.80
CA ALA A 10 19.31 22.84 11.65
C ALA A 10 19.82 21.53 11.00
N TYR A 11 19.68 21.40 9.68
CA TYR A 11 20.17 20.28 8.88
C TYR A 11 21.69 20.06 8.98
N ARG A 12 22.49 21.13 9.07
CA ARG A 12 23.97 21.04 9.18
C ARG A 12 24.45 20.59 10.55
N ARG A 13 23.64 20.72 11.60
CA ARG A 13 24.05 20.44 13.00
C ARG A 13 23.82 19.00 13.45
N HIS A 14 23.01 18.22 12.74
CA HIS A 14 22.65 16.86 13.13
C HIS A 14 22.86 15.86 11.96
N PRO A 15 24.08 15.32 11.79
CA PRO A 15 24.42 14.42 10.67
C PRO A 15 23.55 13.14 10.63
N VAL A 16 23.13 12.62 11.79
CA VAL A 16 22.25 11.44 11.87
C VAL A 16 20.85 11.77 11.33
N LEU A 17 20.31 12.95 11.65
CA LEU A 17 19.05 13.45 11.10
C LEU A 17 19.16 13.60 9.57
N GLY A 18 20.32 14.06 9.09
CA GLY A 18 20.60 14.19 7.67
C GLY A 18 20.58 12.87 6.90
N LEU A 19 21.00 11.77 7.53
CA LEU A 19 21.01 10.45 6.90
C LEU A 19 19.59 9.84 6.83
N CYS A 20 18.85 9.88 7.94
CA CYS A 20 17.47 9.36 8.01
C CYS A 20 16.49 10.18 7.15
N LEU A 21 16.69 11.49 7.03
CA LEU A 21 15.79 12.38 6.30
C LEU A 21 16.17 12.55 4.81
N ARG A 22 17.36 12.15 4.37
CA ARG A 22 17.80 12.30 2.97
C ARG A 22 17.03 11.39 2.00
N ARG A 23 16.43 10.30 2.46
CA ARG A 23 15.80 9.28 1.60
C ARG A 23 14.31 9.14 1.86
N GLY A 24 13.52 10.09 1.42
CA GLY A 24 12.05 9.98 1.40
C GLY A 24 11.31 10.61 2.58
N PRO A 25 11.50 10.22 3.87
CA PRO A 25 10.74 10.80 4.99
C PRO A 25 10.90 12.31 5.12
N GLY A 26 12.08 12.82 4.86
CA GLY A 26 12.39 14.24 4.95
C GLY A 26 11.60 15.11 3.99
N VAL A 27 11.27 14.62 2.81
CA VAL A 27 10.52 15.40 1.82
C VAL A 27 9.14 15.79 2.39
N PHE A 28 8.41 14.84 2.98
CA PHE A 28 7.08 15.08 3.52
C PHE A 28 7.10 16.00 4.74
N LEU A 29 8.13 15.86 5.60
CA LEU A 29 8.31 16.75 6.74
C LEU A 29 8.66 18.17 6.31
N PHE A 30 9.60 18.33 5.36
CA PHE A 30 9.96 19.64 4.84
C PHE A 30 8.83 20.32 4.08
N ASP A 31 8.05 19.57 3.32
CA ASP A 31 6.85 20.07 2.66
C ASP A 31 5.83 20.56 3.69
N ALA A 32 5.60 19.80 4.78
CA ALA A 32 4.69 20.18 5.86
C ALA A 32 5.15 21.43 6.62
N LEU A 33 6.46 21.59 6.85
CA LEU A 33 7.04 22.77 7.49
C LEU A 33 7.00 24.01 6.56
N ALA A 34 7.17 23.81 5.26
CA ALA A 34 7.15 24.90 4.29
C ALA A 34 5.73 25.35 3.94
N ARG A 35 4.80 24.41 3.87
CA ARG A 35 3.42 24.62 3.44
C ARG A 35 2.47 23.75 4.28
N PRO A 36 2.13 24.17 5.51
CA PRO A 36 1.23 23.41 6.36
C PRO A 36 -0.09 23.04 5.67
N TRP A 37 -0.53 21.79 5.86
CA TRP A 37 -1.77 21.25 5.30
C TRP A 37 -1.87 21.19 3.78
N HIS A 38 -0.77 21.40 3.05
CA HIS A 38 -0.70 21.17 1.61
C HIS A 38 -0.56 19.67 1.34
N LEU A 39 -1.66 18.94 1.51
CA LEU A 39 -1.65 17.48 1.41
C LEU A 39 -1.68 16.98 -0.05
N LEU A 40 -2.33 17.71 -0.95
CA LEU A 40 -2.48 17.35 -2.35
C LEU A 40 -1.31 17.89 -3.22
N VAL A 41 -0.11 17.41 -2.95
CA VAL A 41 1.09 17.77 -3.71
C VAL A 41 1.68 16.54 -4.36
N PRO A 42 1.95 16.52 -5.68
CA PRO A 42 2.49 15.34 -6.33
C PRO A 42 3.87 14.96 -5.78
N PHE A 43 4.03 13.67 -5.46
CA PHE A 43 5.32 13.08 -5.19
C PHE A 43 5.48 11.85 -6.09
N GLY A 44 6.42 11.94 -7.01
CA GLY A 44 6.61 10.87 -7.98
C GLY A 44 5.51 10.74 -9.03
N GLY A 45 4.62 11.73 -9.16
CA GLY A 45 3.56 11.77 -10.16
C GLY A 45 2.16 11.47 -9.62
N TYR A 46 2.02 11.15 -8.33
CA TYR A 46 0.75 10.83 -7.68
C TYR A 46 0.75 11.33 -6.23
N GLU A 47 -0.41 11.27 -5.57
CA GLU A 47 -0.59 11.66 -4.18
C GLU A 47 -0.08 10.56 -3.24
N GLN A 48 0.50 10.98 -2.11
CA GLN A 48 0.90 10.09 -1.02
C GLN A 48 0.33 10.61 0.31
N LEU A 49 -0.99 10.51 0.46
CA LEU A 49 -1.71 11.12 1.58
C LEU A 49 -1.19 10.64 2.95
N MET A 50 -0.99 9.34 3.16
CA MET A 50 -0.57 8.81 4.46
C MET A 50 0.81 9.32 4.89
N PRO A 51 1.88 9.26 4.09
CA PRO A 51 3.16 9.88 4.42
C PRO A 51 3.06 11.38 4.69
N ARG A 52 2.21 12.10 3.96
CA ARG A 52 1.99 13.54 4.15
C ARG A 52 1.29 13.85 5.46
N LEU A 53 0.27 13.09 5.82
CA LEU A 53 -0.40 13.22 7.13
C LEU A 53 0.57 12.97 8.27
N VAL A 54 1.41 11.93 8.18
CA VAL A 54 2.46 11.68 9.18
C VAL A 54 3.45 12.85 9.22
N GLY A 55 3.90 13.34 8.06
CA GLY A 55 4.78 14.50 7.98
C GLY A 55 4.18 15.74 8.63
N GLN A 56 2.90 15.99 8.39
CA GLN A 56 2.18 17.10 8.99
C GLN A 56 2.07 16.96 10.50
N LEU A 57 1.74 15.78 11.02
CA LEU A 57 1.64 15.55 12.47
C LEU A 57 3.01 15.70 13.14
N VAL A 58 4.06 15.15 12.54
CA VAL A 58 5.43 15.23 13.07
C VAL A 58 5.98 16.66 13.01
N SER A 59 5.52 17.50 12.06
CA SER A 59 5.97 18.89 11.94
C SER A 59 5.65 19.78 13.15
N TYR A 60 4.73 19.35 14.01
CA TYR A 60 4.41 20.03 15.29
C TYR A 60 5.37 19.68 16.42
N LEU A 61 6.24 18.69 16.23
CA LEU A 61 7.22 18.26 17.21
C LEU A 61 8.58 18.93 16.96
N PRO A 62 9.46 18.99 17.99
CA PRO A 62 10.83 19.47 17.79
C PRO A 62 11.54 18.67 16.70
N LEU A 63 12.18 19.37 15.76
CA LEU A 63 12.87 18.73 14.63
C LEU A 63 13.98 17.75 15.07
N ALA A 64 14.60 18.00 16.24
CA ALA A 64 15.61 17.11 16.80
C ALA A 64 15.06 15.70 17.07
N ASP A 65 13.79 15.59 17.40
CA ASP A 65 13.13 14.34 17.80
C ASP A 65 12.30 13.71 16.67
N ALA A 66 12.24 14.34 15.49
CA ALA A 66 11.31 13.96 14.42
C ALA A 66 11.50 12.51 13.91
N ALA A 67 12.70 11.94 14.00
CA ALA A 67 12.98 10.58 13.51
C ALA A 67 12.20 9.51 14.29
N VAL A 68 12.09 9.64 15.60
CA VAL A 68 11.40 8.66 16.47
C VAL A 68 9.89 8.65 16.19
N PRO A 69 9.16 9.79 16.22
CA PRO A 69 7.75 9.84 15.83
C PRO A 69 7.46 9.31 14.43
N TYR A 70 8.35 9.54 13.47
CA TYR A 70 8.22 8.98 12.11
C TYR A 70 8.27 7.45 12.12
N ALA A 71 9.25 6.87 12.80
CA ALA A 71 9.37 5.41 12.92
C ALA A 71 8.17 4.82 13.66
N LEU A 72 7.75 5.44 14.78
CA LEU A 72 6.58 5.00 15.54
C LEU A 72 5.29 5.10 14.72
N ALA A 73 5.12 6.15 13.92
CA ALA A 73 3.95 6.28 13.03
C ALA A 73 3.94 5.17 11.97
N GLY A 74 5.08 4.88 11.35
CA GLY A 74 5.21 3.78 10.38
C GLY A 74 4.86 2.43 11.01
N ALA A 75 5.46 2.12 12.17
CA ALA A 75 5.18 0.90 12.92
C ALA A 75 3.71 0.82 13.37
N GLY A 76 3.14 1.95 13.83
CA GLY A 76 1.74 2.03 14.23
C GLY A 76 0.78 1.75 13.08
N ILE A 77 1.05 2.31 11.89
CA ILE A 77 0.25 2.06 10.69
C ILE A 77 0.34 0.58 10.29
N ALA A 78 1.54 0.00 10.29
CA ALA A 78 1.74 -1.41 9.99
C ALA A 78 0.98 -2.31 10.99
N ALA A 79 1.06 -2.01 12.29
CA ALA A 79 0.34 -2.74 13.33
C ALA A 79 -1.18 -2.62 13.19
N LEU A 80 -1.71 -1.42 12.88
CA LEU A 80 -3.13 -1.21 12.64
C LEU A 80 -3.61 -1.98 11.40
N CYS A 81 -2.83 -1.98 10.33
CA CYS A 81 -3.14 -2.78 9.13
C CYS A 81 -3.12 -4.29 9.42
N ALA A 82 -2.15 -4.77 10.19
CA ALA A 82 -2.08 -6.17 10.62
C ALA A 82 -3.28 -6.57 11.48
N LEU A 83 -3.66 -5.73 12.43
CA LEU A 83 -4.85 -5.92 13.26
C LEU A 83 -6.14 -5.89 12.43
N PHE A 84 -6.23 -4.97 11.47
CA PHE A 84 -7.34 -4.89 10.53
C PHE A 84 -7.46 -6.20 9.71
N ILE A 85 -6.36 -6.71 9.16
CA ILE A 85 -6.33 -7.98 8.41
C ILE A 85 -6.80 -9.14 9.30
N TYR A 86 -6.31 -9.20 10.54
CA TYR A 86 -6.74 -10.20 11.51
C TYR A 86 -8.27 -10.22 11.70
N HIS A 87 -8.89 -9.05 11.85
CA HIS A 87 -10.34 -8.92 12.01
C HIS A 87 -11.09 -9.14 10.70
N ALA A 88 -10.57 -8.67 9.59
CA ALA A 88 -11.20 -8.85 8.28
C ALA A 88 -11.32 -10.33 7.88
N MET A 89 -10.40 -11.17 8.33
CA MET A 89 -10.41 -12.61 8.07
C MET A 89 -11.34 -13.43 8.98
N ASP A 90 -11.95 -12.82 9.99
CA ASP A 90 -12.81 -13.52 10.94
C ASP A 90 -13.99 -14.26 10.28
N GLY A 91 -14.52 -13.70 9.20
CA GLY A 91 -15.62 -14.31 8.43
C GLY A 91 -15.22 -15.56 7.63
N TRP A 92 -13.91 -15.77 7.39
CA TRP A 92 -13.39 -16.83 6.52
C TRP A 92 -12.62 -17.90 7.27
N ILE A 93 -11.86 -17.48 8.28
CA ILE A 93 -10.99 -18.34 9.06
C ILE A 93 -11.42 -18.28 10.51
N ARG A 94 -12.00 -19.38 11.02
CA ARG A 94 -12.47 -19.45 12.40
C ARG A 94 -11.35 -19.48 13.42
N SER A 95 -10.23 -20.14 13.08
CA SER A 95 -9.08 -20.26 13.98
C SER A 95 -8.35 -18.92 14.12
N PRO A 96 -8.02 -18.49 15.35
CA PRO A 96 -7.31 -17.24 15.59
C PRO A 96 -5.86 -17.27 15.09
N TRP A 97 -5.19 -18.42 15.15
CA TRP A 97 -3.78 -18.56 14.79
C TRP A 97 -3.47 -18.25 13.32
N PRO A 98 -4.17 -18.84 12.32
CA PRO A 98 -3.93 -18.47 10.92
C PRO A 98 -4.25 -17.00 10.62
N ARG A 99 -5.22 -16.40 11.31
CA ARG A 99 -5.52 -14.97 11.20
C ARG A 99 -4.38 -14.12 11.75
N ALA A 100 -3.84 -14.51 12.92
CA ALA A 100 -2.70 -13.83 13.51
C ALA A 100 -1.46 -13.94 12.62
N LEU A 101 -1.22 -15.11 12.03
CA LEU A 101 -0.12 -15.32 11.08
C LEU A 101 -0.29 -14.46 9.82
N ALA A 102 -1.50 -14.34 9.28
CA ALA A 102 -1.75 -13.50 8.12
C ALA A 102 -1.53 -12.01 8.42
N GLY A 103 -1.98 -11.52 9.58
CA GLY A 103 -1.68 -10.16 10.04
C GLY A 103 -0.20 -9.94 10.29
N ALA A 104 0.46 -10.89 10.96
CA ALA A 104 1.90 -10.84 11.25
C ALA A 104 2.74 -10.92 9.97
N ALA A 105 2.31 -11.65 8.95
CA ALA A 105 3.01 -11.76 7.68
C ALA A 105 3.21 -10.38 7.02
N LEU A 106 2.29 -9.44 7.20
CA LEU A 106 2.44 -8.08 6.71
C LEU A 106 3.70 -7.38 7.25
N ILE A 107 4.08 -7.70 8.49
CA ILE A 107 5.21 -7.08 9.19
C ILE A 107 6.47 -7.94 9.05
N LEU A 108 6.32 -9.26 9.12
CA LEU A 108 7.43 -10.21 9.20
C LEU A 108 7.98 -10.64 7.84
N LEU A 109 7.19 -10.53 6.76
CA LEU A 109 7.69 -10.88 5.44
C LEU A 109 8.69 -9.80 4.98
N PRO A 110 9.93 -10.18 4.63
CA PRO A 110 10.95 -9.25 4.16
C PRO A 110 10.71 -8.84 2.70
N LEU A 111 9.46 -8.51 2.37
CA LEU A 111 9.03 -8.10 1.03
C LEU A 111 9.38 -6.64 0.74
N ALA A 112 9.56 -5.85 1.79
CA ALA A 112 9.95 -4.46 1.67
C ALA A 112 11.46 -4.32 1.88
N PRO A 113 12.14 -3.48 1.09
CA PRO A 113 13.47 -3.02 1.44
C PRO A 113 13.47 -2.45 2.86
N ILE A 114 14.58 -2.61 3.58
CA ILE A 114 14.75 -2.08 4.96
C ILE A 114 14.33 -0.60 5.05
N GLU A 115 14.47 0.14 3.97
CA GLU A 115 14.06 1.55 3.85
C GLU A 115 12.54 1.78 3.99
N ILE A 116 11.72 0.74 3.78
CA ILE A 116 10.25 0.82 3.85
C ILE A 116 9.74 0.34 5.22
N ALA A 117 10.43 -0.64 5.84
CA ALA A 117 9.95 -1.30 7.04
C ALA A 117 9.86 -0.36 8.25
N ASP A 118 10.78 0.61 8.37
CA ASP A 118 10.90 1.50 9.54
C ASP A 118 10.48 2.95 9.24
N SER A 119 9.71 3.16 8.17
CA SER A 119 9.42 4.51 7.69
C SER A 119 7.93 4.67 7.36
N ALA A 120 7.37 5.82 7.73
CA ALA A 120 6.03 6.22 7.30
C ALA A 120 5.89 6.31 5.77
N VAL A 121 6.99 6.38 5.02
CA VAL A 121 7.01 6.28 3.55
C VAL A 121 6.55 4.91 3.07
N GLY A 122 6.74 3.86 3.88
CA GLY A 122 6.21 2.52 3.64
C GLY A 122 4.71 2.36 3.88
N ALA A 123 4.08 3.32 4.55
CA ALA A 123 2.65 3.26 4.90
C ALA A 123 1.72 2.94 3.71
N PRO A 124 1.91 3.49 2.49
CA PRO A 124 1.09 3.15 1.33
C PRO A 124 1.03 1.65 1.04
N TRP A 125 2.13 0.93 1.21
CA TRP A 125 2.19 -0.52 0.95
C TRP A 125 1.40 -1.32 1.97
N TYR A 126 1.44 -0.93 3.25
CA TYR A 126 0.66 -1.58 4.30
C TYR A 126 -0.84 -1.38 4.09
N VAL A 127 -1.27 -0.14 3.80
CA VAL A 127 -2.69 0.14 3.55
C VAL A 127 -3.17 -0.45 2.22
N LEU A 128 -2.30 -0.54 1.19
CA LEU A 128 -2.62 -1.19 -0.08
C LEU A 128 -2.86 -2.69 0.12
N THR A 129 -2.06 -3.35 0.96
CA THR A 129 -2.28 -4.75 1.33
C THR A 129 -3.58 -4.90 2.13
N ALA A 130 -3.83 -4.02 3.09
CA ALA A 130 -5.06 -4.03 3.88
C ALA A 130 -6.31 -3.78 3.02
N LEU A 131 -6.20 -2.99 1.93
CA LEU A 131 -7.27 -2.77 0.96
C LEU A 131 -7.77 -4.08 0.33
N PHE A 132 -6.89 -5.01 -0.02
CA PHE A 132 -7.29 -6.33 -0.53
C PHE A 132 -8.26 -7.01 0.43
N PHE A 133 -7.91 -7.05 1.72
CA PHE A 133 -8.78 -7.65 2.73
C PHE A 133 -10.05 -6.83 2.99
N ALA A 134 -9.98 -5.49 2.93
CA ALA A 134 -11.15 -4.63 3.05
C ALA A 134 -12.19 -4.90 1.96
N LEU A 135 -11.74 -5.09 0.72
CA LEU A 135 -12.60 -5.39 -0.41
C LEU A 135 -13.28 -6.76 -0.31
N LEU A 136 -12.61 -7.72 0.30
CA LEU A 136 -13.15 -9.07 0.50
C LEU A 136 -13.99 -9.20 1.77
N TRP A 137 -13.77 -8.34 2.76
CA TRP A 137 -14.45 -8.39 4.05
C TRP A 137 -15.91 -7.95 3.95
N ARG A 138 -16.78 -8.64 4.71
CA ARG A 138 -18.19 -8.30 4.92
C ARG A 138 -18.41 -7.94 6.39
N PRO A 139 -18.10 -6.71 6.81
CA PRO A 139 -18.25 -6.32 8.21
C PRO A 139 -19.72 -6.32 8.62
N LYS A 140 -20.01 -6.90 9.78
CA LYS A 140 -21.36 -6.98 10.33
C LYS A 140 -21.75 -5.71 11.12
N THR A 141 -20.76 -4.95 11.58
CA THR A 141 -20.95 -3.75 12.40
C THR A 141 -20.72 -2.47 11.61
N ARG A 142 -21.33 -1.36 12.06
CA ARG A 142 -21.09 -0.05 11.46
C ARG A 142 -19.63 0.37 11.62
N ALA A 143 -19.02 0.12 12.78
CA ALA A 143 -17.60 0.41 13.02
C ALA A 143 -16.69 -0.35 12.04
N GLY A 144 -16.95 -1.64 11.80
CA GLY A 144 -16.21 -2.42 10.82
C GLY A 144 -16.36 -1.89 9.39
N MET A 145 -17.58 -1.46 9.00
CA MET A 145 -17.79 -0.84 7.68
C MET A 145 -17.02 0.47 7.53
N THR A 146 -17.07 1.32 8.56
CA THR A 146 -16.31 2.58 8.58
C THR A 146 -14.82 2.32 8.51
N ALA A 147 -14.30 1.38 9.31
CA ALA A 147 -12.88 1.01 9.27
C ALA A 147 -12.46 0.52 7.87
N ALA A 148 -13.24 -0.36 7.24
CA ALA A 148 -12.96 -0.86 5.91
C ALA A 148 -13.02 0.24 4.84
N ALA A 149 -13.97 1.17 4.93
CA ALA A 149 -14.07 2.32 4.03
C ALA A 149 -12.89 3.29 4.21
N LEU A 150 -12.47 3.54 5.46
CA LEU A 150 -11.29 4.38 5.75
C LEU A 150 -9.99 3.76 5.23
N VAL A 151 -9.81 2.44 5.41
CA VAL A 151 -8.66 1.72 4.83
C VAL A 151 -8.68 1.83 3.31
N ALA A 152 -9.84 1.66 2.67
CA ALA A 152 -9.97 1.77 1.23
C ALA A 152 -9.67 3.19 0.72
N PHE A 153 -10.16 4.21 1.42
CA PHE A 153 -9.84 5.61 1.13
C PHE A 153 -8.35 5.91 1.31
N ALA A 154 -7.77 5.52 2.45
CA ALA A 154 -6.36 5.75 2.76
C ALA A 154 -5.43 5.07 1.74
N ALA A 155 -5.73 3.83 1.33
CA ALA A 155 -4.97 3.12 0.33
C ALA A 155 -5.06 3.81 -1.04
N ALA A 156 -6.28 4.13 -1.51
CA ALA A 156 -6.50 4.69 -2.82
C ALA A 156 -6.03 6.15 -2.95
N SER A 157 -5.98 6.92 -1.86
CA SER A 157 -5.44 8.29 -1.84
C SER A 157 -3.93 8.35 -1.59
N SER A 158 -3.30 7.23 -1.21
CA SER A 158 -1.85 7.18 -0.94
C SER A 158 -1.06 6.43 -2.01
N GLU A 159 -1.72 5.57 -2.80
CA GLU A 159 -1.03 4.74 -3.79
C GLU A 159 -1.91 4.55 -5.04
N ILE A 160 -1.41 5.01 -6.16
CA ILE A 160 -2.14 4.91 -7.45
C ILE A 160 -2.35 3.44 -7.88
N LEU A 161 -1.49 2.53 -7.41
CA LEU A 161 -1.64 1.10 -7.67
C LEU A 161 -2.93 0.51 -7.07
N ALA A 162 -3.64 1.22 -6.20
CA ALA A 162 -4.98 0.82 -5.74
C ALA A 162 -5.96 0.60 -6.90
N VAL A 163 -5.71 1.16 -8.10
CA VAL A 163 -6.51 0.94 -9.30
C VAL A 163 -6.48 -0.52 -9.77
N ILE A 164 -5.43 -1.29 -9.47
CA ILE A 164 -5.34 -2.71 -9.85
C ILE A 164 -6.43 -3.56 -9.20
N TYR A 165 -7.02 -3.09 -8.10
CA TYR A 165 -8.13 -3.76 -7.43
C TYR A 165 -9.51 -3.45 -8.05
N ALA A 166 -9.58 -2.67 -9.14
CA ALA A 166 -10.84 -2.37 -9.83
C ALA A 166 -11.67 -3.64 -10.19
N PRO A 167 -11.09 -4.76 -10.69
CA PRO A 167 -11.85 -5.98 -10.93
C PRO A 167 -12.50 -6.54 -9.65
N LEU A 168 -11.79 -6.46 -8.51
CA LEU A 168 -12.31 -6.91 -7.22
C LEU A 168 -13.43 -6.00 -6.70
N VAL A 169 -13.31 -4.69 -6.94
CA VAL A 169 -14.36 -3.71 -6.64
C VAL A 169 -15.61 -3.98 -7.46
N LEU A 170 -15.47 -4.25 -8.77
CA LEU A 170 -16.59 -4.60 -9.64
C LEU A 170 -17.26 -5.92 -9.19
N LEU A 171 -16.46 -6.94 -8.87
CA LEU A 171 -16.98 -8.19 -8.32
C LEU A 171 -17.76 -7.94 -7.03
N ARG A 172 -17.26 -7.08 -6.15
CA ARG A 172 -17.94 -6.70 -4.92
C ARG A 172 -19.28 -6.01 -5.18
N LEU A 173 -19.36 -5.10 -6.14
CA LEU A 173 -20.58 -4.41 -6.51
C LEU A 173 -21.67 -5.39 -7.00
N VAL A 174 -21.27 -6.40 -7.78
CA VAL A 174 -22.18 -7.42 -8.29
C VAL A 174 -22.59 -8.40 -7.19
N ALA A 175 -21.65 -8.85 -6.37
CA ALA A 175 -21.88 -9.86 -5.34
C ALA A 175 -22.62 -9.35 -4.10
N LEU A 176 -22.61 -8.04 -3.85
CA LEU A 176 -23.17 -7.41 -2.64
C LEU A 176 -24.20 -6.33 -3.01
N PRO A 177 -25.47 -6.67 -3.20
CA PRO A 177 -26.48 -5.73 -3.69
C PRO A 177 -26.94 -4.68 -2.66
N ARG A 178 -26.58 -4.83 -1.38
CA ARG A 178 -27.03 -3.91 -0.32
C ARG A 178 -26.19 -2.64 -0.31
N TRP A 179 -26.84 -1.48 -0.37
CA TRP A 179 -26.20 -0.17 -0.41
C TRP A 179 -25.16 0.07 0.73
N ARG A 180 -25.41 -0.47 1.92
CA ARG A 180 -24.48 -0.36 3.06
C ARG A 180 -23.13 -1.04 2.79
N GLU A 181 -23.12 -2.08 1.98
CA GLU A 181 -21.91 -2.83 1.64
C GLU A 181 -21.05 -2.08 0.62
N HIS A 182 -21.59 -1.01 0.01
CA HIS A 182 -20.87 -0.17 -0.92
C HIS A 182 -19.96 0.89 -0.24
N ALA A 183 -20.01 1.04 1.10
CA ALA A 183 -19.18 2.01 1.80
C ALA A 183 -17.67 1.84 1.50
N VAL A 184 -17.19 0.60 1.38
CA VAL A 184 -15.80 0.30 1.03
C VAL A 184 -15.48 0.74 -0.40
N THR A 185 -16.39 0.46 -1.34
CA THR A 185 -16.28 0.91 -2.74
C THR A 185 -16.30 2.43 -2.83
N ALA A 186 -17.18 3.08 -2.06
CA ALA A 186 -17.24 4.55 -2.00
C ALA A 186 -15.93 5.14 -1.43
N GLY A 187 -15.36 4.54 -0.39
CA GLY A 187 -14.05 4.94 0.15
C GLY A 187 -12.94 4.81 -0.90
N TRP A 188 -12.89 3.69 -1.61
CA TRP A 188 -11.92 3.47 -2.69
C TRP A 188 -12.09 4.49 -3.83
N LEU A 189 -13.31 4.74 -4.30
CA LEU A 189 -13.59 5.73 -5.33
C LEU A 189 -13.21 7.15 -4.87
N ALA A 190 -13.58 7.52 -3.64
CA ALA A 190 -13.24 8.82 -3.08
C ALA A 190 -11.72 9.02 -3.00
N GLY A 191 -10.96 7.98 -2.62
CA GLY A 191 -9.50 8.03 -2.60
C GLY A 191 -8.90 8.19 -4.00
N LEU A 192 -9.40 7.48 -5.01
CA LEU A 192 -8.97 7.67 -6.41
C LEU A 192 -9.34 9.06 -6.94
N LEU A 193 -10.52 9.56 -6.61
CA LEU A 193 -10.94 10.92 -7.01
C LEU A 193 -10.03 11.99 -6.36
N ALA A 194 -9.58 11.79 -5.13
CA ALA A 194 -8.61 12.68 -4.49
C ALA A 194 -7.25 12.66 -5.20
N GLN A 195 -6.88 11.56 -5.85
CA GLN A 195 -5.66 11.45 -6.66
C GLN A 195 -5.74 12.22 -7.99
N MET A 196 -6.95 12.37 -8.56
CA MET A 196 -7.12 12.89 -9.92
C MET A 196 -6.48 14.26 -10.14
N PRO A 197 -6.67 15.29 -9.28
CA PRO A 197 -6.04 16.59 -9.48
C PRO A 197 -4.51 16.49 -9.57
N VAL A 198 -3.92 15.67 -8.70
CA VAL A 198 -2.47 15.48 -8.62
C VAL A 198 -1.92 14.77 -9.85
N VAL A 199 -2.61 13.73 -10.31
CA VAL A 199 -2.24 12.96 -11.51
C VAL A 199 -2.36 13.86 -12.75
N LEU A 200 -3.46 14.62 -12.89
CA LEU A 200 -3.68 15.53 -14.02
C LEU A 200 -2.62 16.66 -14.04
N GLU A 201 -2.30 17.24 -12.88
CA GLU A 201 -1.25 18.25 -12.77
C GLU A 201 0.13 17.66 -13.15
N SER A 202 0.43 16.47 -12.69
CA SER A 202 1.69 15.77 -13.03
C SER A 202 1.76 15.44 -14.53
N TYR A 203 0.64 15.04 -15.13
CA TYR A 203 0.54 14.80 -16.56
C TYR A 203 0.75 16.08 -17.37
N ALA A 204 0.08 17.17 -16.98
CA ALA A 204 0.20 18.47 -17.64
C ALA A 204 1.63 19.03 -17.59
N ARG A 205 2.35 18.77 -16.49
CA ARG A 205 3.77 19.17 -16.33
C ARG A 205 4.77 18.31 -17.09
N HIS A 206 4.33 17.34 -17.88
CA HIS A 206 5.20 16.45 -18.69
C HIS A 206 6.29 15.75 -17.86
N THR A 207 6.00 15.37 -16.64
CA THR A 207 6.97 14.65 -15.82
C THR A 207 7.29 13.31 -16.48
N GLN A 208 8.57 13.02 -16.70
CA GLN A 208 9.07 11.84 -17.45
C GLN A 208 8.57 10.50 -16.90
N ARG A 209 8.13 10.46 -15.64
CA ARG A 209 7.62 9.24 -14.99
C ARG A 209 6.28 8.75 -15.55
N LEU A 210 5.40 9.62 -16.03
CA LEU A 210 4.16 9.18 -16.70
C LEU A 210 4.42 8.53 -18.06
N ARG A 211 5.53 8.90 -18.73
CA ARG A 211 5.94 8.21 -19.97
C ARG A 211 6.35 6.75 -19.74
N SER A 212 6.80 6.39 -18.53
CA SER A 212 7.13 5.00 -18.20
C SER A 212 5.89 4.13 -18.00
N LEU A 213 4.77 4.70 -17.57
CA LEU A 213 3.47 4.02 -17.52
C LEU A 213 2.93 3.68 -18.91
N ALA A 214 3.43 4.35 -19.99
CA ALA A 214 3.11 4.01 -21.37
C ALA A 214 3.69 2.67 -21.83
N ARG A 215 4.44 1.96 -20.98
CA ARG A 215 4.99 0.63 -21.29
C ARG A 215 4.55 -0.40 -20.25
N PRO A 216 3.24 -0.75 -20.21
CA PRO A 216 2.68 -1.62 -19.18
C PRO A 216 3.36 -3.00 -19.11
N VAL A 217 3.79 -3.53 -20.25
CA VAL A 217 4.49 -4.83 -20.29
C VAL A 217 5.86 -4.75 -19.60
N GLN A 218 6.59 -3.66 -19.79
CA GLN A 218 7.89 -3.47 -19.10
C GLN A 218 7.69 -3.22 -17.60
N SER A 219 6.65 -2.49 -17.21
CA SER A 219 6.32 -2.25 -15.81
C SER A 219 5.87 -3.53 -15.11
N LEU A 220 5.09 -4.37 -15.79
CA LEU A 220 4.73 -5.71 -15.30
C LEU A 220 5.98 -6.60 -15.18
N GLY A 221 6.84 -6.63 -16.19
CA GLY A 221 8.11 -7.36 -16.13
C GLY A 221 8.96 -6.92 -14.93
N PHE A 222 9.12 -5.61 -14.74
CA PHE A 222 9.84 -5.06 -13.60
C PHE A 222 9.22 -5.47 -12.26
N TYR A 223 7.88 -5.37 -12.14
CA TYR A 223 7.17 -5.79 -10.93
C TYR A 223 7.40 -7.26 -10.61
N PHE A 224 7.25 -8.14 -11.60
CA PHE A 224 7.45 -9.57 -11.39
C PHE A 224 8.90 -9.91 -11.05
N HIS A 225 9.87 -9.28 -11.67
CA HIS A 225 11.29 -9.47 -11.35
C HIS A 225 11.65 -9.02 -9.93
N HIS A 226 11.09 -7.90 -9.48
CA HIS A 226 11.48 -7.31 -8.19
C HIS A 226 10.59 -7.73 -7.03
N VAL A 227 9.34 -8.12 -7.28
CA VAL A 227 8.39 -8.47 -6.23
C VAL A 227 8.15 -9.97 -6.16
N ALA A 228 7.70 -10.58 -7.25
CA ALA A 228 7.32 -11.99 -7.23
C ALA A 228 8.50 -12.93 -6.93
N LEU A 229 9.67 -12.69 -7.55
CA LEU A 229 10.86 -13.47 -7.25
C LEU A 229 11.33 -13.29 -5.80
N ARG A 230 11.26 -12.08 -5.25
CA ARG A 230 11.65 -11.83 -3.85
C ARG A 230 10.70 -12.44 -2.84
N ALA A 231 9.43 -12.64 -3.19
CA ALA A 231 8.44 -13.31 -2.33
C ALA A 231 8.82 -14.76 -2.01
N LEU A 232 9.59 -15.42 -2.86
CA LEU A 232 10.12 -16.77 -2.61
C LEU A 232 11.31 -16.81 -1.63
N GLY A 233 11.82 -15.65 -1.23
CA GLY A 233 13.03 -15.52 -0.44
C GLY A 233 14.30 -15.48 -1.31
N TRP A 234 15.28 -14.71 -0.86
CA TRP A 234 16.50 -14.41 -1.62
C TRP A 234 17.24 -15.66 -2.13
N ARG A 235 17.45 -16.65 -1.26
CA ARG A 235 18.22 -17.86 -1.62
C ARG A 235 17.53 -18.71 -2.69
N VAL A 236 16.21 -18.87 -2.61
CA VAL A 236 15.41 -19.62 -3.60
C VAL A 236 15.39 -18.88 -4.92
N SER A 237 15.22 -17.57 -4.91
CA SER A 237 15.19 -16.74 -6.11
C SER A 237 16.52 -16.77 -6.86
N VAL A 238 17.64 -16.66 -6.14
CA VAL A 238 18.98 -16.73 -6.76
C VAL A 238 19.19 -18.10 -7.40
N ARG A 239 18.89 -19.20 -6.70
CA ARG A 239 19.02 -20.56 -7.26
C ARG A 239 18.12 -20.77 -8.47
N LEU A 240 16.88 -20.29 -8.43
CA LEU A 240 15.95 -20.42 -9.55
C LEU A 240 16.46 -19.65 -10.78
N VAL A 241 16.98 -18.44 -10.57
CA VAL A 241 17.56 -17.62 -11.65
C VAL A 241 18.83 -18.25 -12.22
N GLU A 242 19.66 -18.88 -11.39
CA GLU A 242 20.85 -19.61 -11.85
C GLU A 242 20.51 -20.81 -12.75
N ILE A 243 19.39 -21.52 -12.45
CA ILE A 243 18.98 -22.72 -13.18
C ILE A 243 18.30 -22.40 -14.51
N VAL A 244 17.30 -21.49 -14.48
CA VAL A 244 16.40 -21.25 -15.63
C VAL A 244 16.54 -19.88 -16.25
N GLY A 245 17.45 -19.06 -15.73
CA GLY A 245 17.60 -17.66 -16.13
C GLY A 245 16.50 -16.76 -15.54
N LEU A 246 16.72 -15.46 -15.59
CA LEU A 246 15.85 -14.47 -14.95
C LEU A 246 14.42 -14.48 -15.55
N ASN A 247 14.29 -14.56 -16.87
CA ASN A 247 12.98 -14.60 -17.53
C ASN A 247 12.23 -15.90 -17.25
N GLY A 248 12.91 -17.05 -17.26
CA GLY A 248 12.32 -18.34 -16.93
C GLY A 248 11.84 -18.40 -15.49
N ALA A 249 12.64 -17.92 -14.53
CA ALA A 249 12.26 -17.84 -13.13
C ALA A 249 11.01 -16.98 -12.94
N THR A 250 10.94 -15.83 -13.61
CA THR A 250 9.79 -14.93 -13.54
C THR A 250 8.52 -15.62 -14.10
N VAL A 251 8.61 -16.29 -15.24
CA VAL A 251 7.46 -17.01 -15.83
C VAL A 251 6.96 -18.11 -14.88
N ILE A 252 7.86 -18.90 -14.28
CA ILE A 252 7.50 -19.97 -13.35
C ILE A 252 6.77 -19.40 -12.15
N VAL A 253 7.30 -18.34 -11.53
CA VAL A 253 6.68 -17.72 -10.35
C VAL A 253 5.32 -17.13 -10.69
N CYS A 254 5.20 -16.45 -11.83
CA CYS A 254 3.91 -15.92 -12.30
C CYS A 254 2.89 -17.05 -12.51
N ALA A 255 3.30 -18.15 -13.14
CA ALA A 255 2.42 -19.30 -13.38
C ALA A 255 1.94 -19.91 -12.04
N ILE A 256 2.82 -20.06 -11.06
CA ILE A 256 2.45 -20.57 -9.71
C ILE A 256 1.49 -19.61 -9.01
N LEU A 257 1.74 -18.30 -9.05
CA LEU A 257 0.87 -17.31 -8.42
C LEU A 257 -0.50 -17.26 -9.09
N VAL A 258 -0.56 -17.28 -10.42
CA VAL A 258 -1.83 -17.32 -11.17
C VAL A 258 -2.59 -18.61 -10.89
N ALA A 259 -1.91 -19.76 -10.91
CA ALA A 259 -2.53 -21.04 -10.58
C ALA A 259 -3.05 -21.08 -9.16
N GLY A 260 -2.28 -20.58 -8.19
CA GLY A 260 -2.70 -20.46 -6.79
C GLY A 260 -3.91 -19.53 -6.62
N LEU A 261 -3.92 -18.40 -7.31
CA LEU A 261 -5.05 -17.47 -7.31
C LEU A 261 -6.30 -18.10 -7.94
N CYS A 262 -6.16 -18.74 -9.10
CA CYS A 262 -7.26 -19.45 -9.77
C CYS A 262 -7.82 -20.56 -8.85
N TRP A 263 -6.94 -21.36 -8.22
CA TRP A 263 -7.37 -22.36 -7.27
C TRP A 263 -8.12 -21.73 -6.08
N ALA A 264 -7.58 -20.68 -5.48
CA ALA A 264 -8.22 -19.99 -4.36
C ALA A 264 -9.60 -19.44 -4.76
N LEU A 265 -9.74 -18.88 -5.96
CA LEU A 265 -11.02 -18.40 -6.49
C LEU A 265 -12.02 -19.54 -6.75
N VAL A 266 -11.56 -20.64 -7.36
CA VAL A 266 -12.40 -21.81 -7.60
C VAL A 266 -12.89 -22.42 -6.29
N THR A 267 -11.99 -22.62 -5.31
CA THR A 267 -12.35 -23.16 -4.01
C THR A 267 -13.25 -22.21 -3.21
N ALA A 268 -13.07 -20.91 -3.33
CA ALA A 268 -13.95 -19.91 -2.72
C ALA A 268 -15.34 -19.91 -3.38
N ALA A 269 -15.38 -20.01 -4.70
CA ALA A 269 -16.64 -20.08 -5.45
C ALA A 269 -17.42 -21.39 -5.17
N ASP A 270 -16.73 -22.52 -5.07
CA ASP A 270 -17.34 -23.81 -4.70
C ASP A 270 -17.92 -23.76 -3.29
N ARG A 271 -17.16 -23.27 -2.30
CA ARG A 271 -17.63 -23.09 -0.92
C ARG A 271 -18.78 -22.09 -0.80
N ALA A 272 -18.85 -21.11 -1.69
CA ALA A 272 -19.95 -20.15 -1.74
C ALA A 272 -21.19 -20.66 -2.49
N GLY A 273 -21.15 -21.90 -3.03
CA GLY A 273 -22.26 -22.51 -3.76
C GLY A 273 -22.46 -21.98 -5.19
N TYR A 274 -21.51 -21.20 -5.70
CA TYR A 274 -21.59 -20.69 -7.08
C TYR A 274 -21.29 -21.74 -8.13
N LEU A 275 -20.60 -22.84 -7.78
CA LEU A 275 -20.24 -23.93 -8.70
C LEU A 275 -21.14 -25.17 -8.56
N SER A 276 -22.24 -25.11 -7.77
CA SER A 276 -23.21 -26.21 -7.66
C SER A 276 -24.13 -26.37 -8.89
N LEU A 277 -23.58 -26.14 -10.08
CA LEU A 277 -24.30 -26.34 -11.36
C LEU A 277 -24.35 -27.80 -11.83
N SER A 278 -24.01 -28.76 -10.94
CA SER A 278 -24.09 -30.17 -11.30
C SER A 278 -24.29 -31.07 -10.08
N ARG A 279 -25.50 -30.97 -9.47
CA ARG A 279 -26.08 -32.09 -8.73
C ARG A 279 -27.57 -32.15 -8.97
#